data_fda21e7eb2ad3a8acaaa9992949b4517
#
_entry.id   fda21e7eb2ad3a8acaaa9992949b4517
#
_cell.length_a   1.000
_cell.length_b   1.000
_cell.length_c   1.000
_cell.angle_alpha   90.00
_cell.angle_beta   90.00
_cell.angle_gamma   90.00
#
_symmetry.space_group_name_H-M   'P 1'
#
loop_
_entity.id
_entity.type
_entity.pdbx_description
1 polymer ?
#
loop_
_entity_poly.entity_id
_entity_poly.type
_entity_poly.pdbx_seq_one_letter_code
_entity_poly.pdbx_strand_id
1 'polypeptide(L)'
;MNSVIEKRKLGKTNIEVSVLGFGSAPLGDIYEFLDDEIAVTTVETAAQLGVTLFDTAPLYGQGIAEHRVGIGLRRAKLKDYILSTKIGRILKPAPNGRKKISRFVGGLEFDIVHDYGYDGVMQSFENSMMRLGLPKIDILLIHDADPWAHGPEEGPKRYQEAMTGAYRALEQLKSEGSIKAIGFGTNDPVYAAKFLRDGDFDCFLLAGRYSLLEQPALDEVLPLAASKNVGVILGGVFNSGILATGAFNNSKYNYTPAPENILEKVREIEAICQSYSIPLPTVAMQFCLGHPQVSSLALGAVSPNEVKLNIAGVKTTIPDSLWSDLKTAGLLNKSAPTPNVKTDTTSKNPYAE
;
A
#
# COMPACT_ATOMS: atom_id res chain seq x y z
N MET A 1 20.67 -2.71 20.86
CA MET A 1 19.72 -1.57 20.86
C MET A 1 18.86 -1.70 19.62
N ASN A 2 17.55 -1.92 19.77
CA ASN A 2 16.64 -1.93 18.61
C ASN A 2 16.60 -0.50 18.04
N SER A 3 17.25 -0.27 16.90
CA SER A 3 17.15 1.02 16.23
C SER A 3 15.69 1.22 15.81
N VAL A 4 15.09 2.29 16.29
CA VAL A 4 13.70 2.68 15.97
C VAL A 4 13.57 2.82 14.47
N ILE A 5 12.45 2.32 13.89
CA ILE A 5 12.14 2.56 12.49
C ILE A 5 11.89 4.07 12.30
N GLU A 6 12.48 4.67 11.27
CA GLU A 6 12.25 6.07 10.91
C GLU A 6 10.76 6.35 10.76
N LYS A 7 10.31 7.52 11.21
CA LYS A 7 8.94 7.99 11.00
C LYS A 7 8.93 9.21 10.10
N ARG A 8 7.90 9.31 9.27
CA ARG A 8 7.63 10.47 8.42
C ARG A 8 6.21 10.99 8.63
N LYS A 9 6.05 12.27 8.44
CA LYS A 9 4.74 12.91 8.47
C LYS A 9 3.91 12.48 7.26
N LEU A 10 2.62 12.22 7.46
CA LEU A 10 1.69 11.86 6.40
C LEU A 10 1.08 13.12 5.78
N GLY A 11 1.76 13.67 4.79
CA GLY A 11 1.33 14.89 4.09
C GLY A 11 1.06 16.08 5.02
N LYS A 12 -0.05 16.76 4.80
CA LYS A 12 -0.50 17.91 5.60
C LYS A 12 -1.08 17.56 6.98
N THR A 13 -1.25 16.28 7.29
CA THR A 13 -1.85 15.82 8.57
C THR A 13 -0.88 15.97 9.76
N ASN A 14 -1.40 15.76 10.97
CA ASN A 14 -0.57 15.62 12.18
C ASN A 14 -0.23 14.15 12.50
N ILE A 15 -0.40 13.25 11.52
CA ILE A 15 -0.11 11.83 11.65
C ILE A 15 1.35 11.58 11.28
N GLU A 16 2.07 10.89 12.15
CA GLU A 16 3.39 10.33 11.85
C GLU A 16 3.29 8.81 11.69
N VAL A 17 3.88 8.28 10.62
CA VAL A 17 3.88 6.85 10.30
C VAL A 17 5.31 6.33 10.17
N SER A 18 5.56 5.09 10.57
CA SER A 18 6.83 4.43 10.27
C SER A 18 7.00 4.31 8.75
N VAL A 19 8.22 4.54 8.23
CA VAL A 19 8.52 4.41 6.79
C VAL A 19 8.23 3.00 6.26
N LEU A 20 8.28 1.99 7.13
CA LEU A 20 7.72 0.67 6.91
C LEU A 20 6.37 0.58 7.60
N GLY A 21 5.31 0.47 6.81
CA GLY A 21 3.96 0.09 7.22
C GLY A 21 3.69 -1.38 6.88
N PHE A 22 2.73 -1.96 7.54
CA PHE A 22 2.25 -3.33 7.29
C PHE A 22 1.01 -3.31 6.39
N GLY A 23 1.10 -3.92 5.20
CA GLY A 23 0.00 -4.12 4.27
C GLY A 23 -0.56 -5.53 4.39
N SER A 24 -1.81 -5.66 4.80
CA SER A 24 -2.40 -6.95 5.14
C SER A 24 -3.03 -7.71 3.97
N ALA A 25 -2.87 -7.28 2.72
CA ALA A 25 -3.44 -7.99 1.57
C ALA A 25 -3.05 -9.49 1.52
N PRO A 26 -1.79 -9.89 1.79
CA PRO A 26 -1.41 -11.29 1.85
C PRO A 26 -2.12 -12.07 2.94
N LEU A 27 -2.50 -11.42 4.06
CA LEU A 27 -3.27 -12.05 5.13
C LEU A 27 -4.73 -12.33 4.75
N GLY A 28 -5.14 -12.01 3.54
CA GLY A 28 -6.41 -12.39 2.92
C GLY A 28 -6.34 -13.71 2.16
N ASP A 29 -5.31 -14.54 2.37
CA ASP A 29 -5.06 -15.78 1.62
C ASP A 29 -4.83 -15.51 0.12
N ILE A 30 -3.97 -14.56 -0.19
CA ILE A 30 -3.61 -14.24 -1.57
C ILE A 30 -2.65 -15.32 -2.11
N TYR A 31 -3.04 -15.98 -3.19
CA TYR A 31 -2.36 -17.09 -3.87
C TYR A 31 -2.28 -18.42 -3.11
N GLU A 32 -2.27 -18.42 -1.78
CA GLU A 32 -2.18 -19.60 -0.91
C GLU A 32 -2.96 -19.40 0.39
N PHE A 33 -3.36 -20.51 1.01
CA PHE A 33 -3.97 -20.46 2.34
C PHE A 33 -2.90 -20.19 3.40
N LEU A 34 -3.21 -19.27 4.30
CA LEU A 34 -2.34 -18.92 5.41
C LEU A 34 -2.95 -19.37 6.74
N ASP A 35 -2.16 -20.04 7.54
CA ASP A 35 -2.55 -20.40 8.91
C ASP A 35 -2.84 -19.14 9.74
N ASP A 36 -3.96 -19.16 10.48
CA ASP A 36 -4.41 -18.00 11.24
C ASP A 36 -3.43 -17.58 12.32
N GLU A 37 -2.80 -18.54 13.01
CA GLU A 37 -1.82 -18.23 14.06
C GLU A 37 -0.55 -17.62 13.48
N ILE A 38 -0.10 -18.09 12.32
CA ILE A 38 1.03 -17.49 11.59
C ILE A 38 0.67 -16.06 11.17
N ALA A 39 -0.52 -15.86 10.59
CA ALA A 39 -0.98 -14.55 10.15
C ALA A 39 -1.05 -13.54 11.30
N VAL A 40 -1.68 -13.94 12.41
CA VAL A 40 -1.83 -13.11 13.61
C VAL A 40 -0.47 -12.78 14.24
N THR A 41 0.42 -13.79 14.38
CA THR A 41 1.77 -13.60 14.91
C THR A 41 2.62 -12.71 14.02
N THR A 42 2.38 -12.69 12.72
CA THR A 42 3.06 -11.79 11.77
C THR A 42 2.69 -10.32 12.05
N VAL A 43 1.42 -10.02 12.27
CA VAL A 43 0.96 -8.66 12.67
C VAL A 43 1.54 -8.27 14.03
N GLU A 44 1.45 -9.17 15.01
CA GLU A 44 2.01 -8.96 16.35
C GLU A 44 3.50 -8.65 16.29
N THR A 45 4.27 -9.43 15.50
CA THR A 45 5.70 -9.21 15.30
C THR A 45 5.99 -7.84 14.67
N ALA A 46 5.23 -7.43 13.65
CA ALA A 46 5.39 -6.12 13.04
C ALA A 46 5.19 -4.99 14.08
N ALA A 47 4.14 -5.08 14.89
CA ALA A 47 3.86 -4.13 15.95
C ALA A 47 4.99 -4.07 17.00
N GLN A 48 5.45 -5.22 17.47
CA GLN A 48 6.53 -5.34 18.47
C GLN A 48 7.89 -4.81 17.95
N LEU A 49 8.12 -4.88 16.65
CA LEU A 49 9.35 -4.39 16.02
C LEU A 49 9.27 -2.90 15.61
N GLY A 50 8.18 -2.20 15.94
CA GLY A 50 8.07 -0.75 15.80
C GLY A 50 7.40 -0.28 14.51
N VAL A 51 6.72 -1.16 13.76
CA VAL A 51 5.80 -0.74 12.70
C VAL A 51 4.61 -0.05 13.34
N THR A 52 4.27 1.15 12.84
CA THR A 52 3.15 1.94 13.40
C THR A 52 2.00 2.14 12.43
N LEU A 53 2.18 1.95 11.12
CA LEU A 53 1.09 1.97 10.13
C LEU A 53 0.66 0.55 9.79
N PHE A 54 -0.65 0.27 9.92
CA PHE A 54 -1.27 -0.99 9.51
C PHE A 54 -2.40 -0.69 8.52
N ASP A 55 -2.29 -1.25 7.31
CA ASP A 55 -3.29 -1.08 6.25
C ASP A 55 -3.99 -2.39 5.94
N THR A 56 -5.31 -2.34 5.87
CA THR A 56 -6.17 -3.48 5.55
C THR A 56 -7.32 -3.08 4.62
N ALA A 57 -8.22 -4.00 4.29
CA ALA A 57 -9.44 -3.73 3.54
C ALA A 57 -10.47 -4.86 3.68
N PRO A 58 -11.78 -4.56 3.54
CA PRO A 58 -12.83 -5.58 3.43
C PRO A 58 -12.61 -6.57 2.27
N LEU A 59 -12.00 -6.11 1.17
CA LEU A 59 -11.67 -6.94 0.02
C LEU A 59 -10.73 -8.10 0.36
N TYR A 60 -9.80 -7.90 1.29
CA TYR A 60 -8.71 -8.84 1.52
C TYR A 60 -9.21 -10.12 2.19
N GLY A 61 -9.40 -11.17 1.37
CA GLY A 61 -10.01 -12.42 1.77
C GLY A 61 -11.42 -12.25 2.34
N GLN A 62 -12.23 -11.35 1.77
CA GLN A 62 -13.59 -11.04 2.20
C GLN A 62 -13.70 -10.81 3.73
N GLY A 63 -12.75 -10.00 4.25
CA GLY A 63 -12.73 -9.56 5.65
C GLY A 63 -11.80 -10.34 6.58
N ILE A 64 -11.27 -11.51 6.20
CA ILE A 64 -10.39 -12.28 7.10
C ILE A 64 -9.13 -11.51 7.48
N ALA A 65 -8.57 -10.70 6.55
CA ALA A 65 -7.41 -9.87 6.85
C ALA A 65 -7.69 -8.84 7.96
N GLU A 66 -8.89 -8.23 7.99
CA GLU A 66 -9.28 -7.32 9.07
C GLU A 66 -9.37 -8.04 10.41
N HIS A 67 -9.93 -9.26 10.46
CA HIS A 67 -9.94 -10.08 11.69
C HIS A 67 -8.50 -10.38 12.17
N ARG A 68 -7.62 -10.85 11.28
CA ARG A 68 -6.22 -11.18 11.58
C ARG A 68 -5.43 -9.96 12.09
N VAL A 69 -5.59 -8.80 11.44
CA VAL A 69 -4.98 -7.53 11.88
C VAL A 69 -5.52 -7.13 13.26
N GLY A 70 -6.83 -7.18 13.46
CA GLY A 70 -7.45 -6.83 14.73
C GLY A 70 -6.97 -7.70 15.90
N ILE A 71 -6.89 -9.02 15.70
CA ILE A 71 -6.39 -9.95 16.71
C ILE A 71 -4.91 -9.68 17.01
N GLY A 72 -4.07 -9.54 15.97
CA GLY A 72 -2.63 -9.30 16.13
C GLY A 72 -2.32 -8.02 16.89
N LEU A 73 -3.01 -6.92 16.58
CA LEU A 73 -2.84 -5.64 17.29
C LEU A 73 -3.30 -5.70 18.74
N ARG A 74 -4.40 -6.43 19.05
CA ARG A 74 -4.82 -6.65 20.43
C ARG A 74 -3.81 -7.49 21.21
N ARG A 75 -3.23 -8.55 20.60
CA ARG A 75 -2.17 -9.37 21.23
C ARG A 75 -0.90 -8.56 21.50
N ALA A 76 -0.48 -7.75 20.52
CA ALA A 76 0.70 -6.88 20.66
C ALA A 76 0.54 -5.83 21.76
N LYS A 77 -0.69 -5.50 22.18
CA LYS A 77 -1.00 -4.44 23.15
C LYS A 77 -0.38 -3.07 22.79
N LEU A 78 -0.18 -2.86 21.48
CA LEU A 78 0.35 -1.60 20.98
C LEU A 78 -0.70 -0.49 21.17
N LYS A 79 -0.30 0.64 21.77
CA LYS A 79 -1.17 1.80 22.01
C LYS A 79 -1.08 2.83 20.87
N ASP A 80 0.13 3.04 20.38
CA ASP A 80 0.43 4.07 19.39
C ASP A 80 0.59 3.43 18.00
N TYR A 81 -0.54 3.20 17.33
CA TYR A 81 -0.59 2.75 15.94
C TYR A 81 -1.56 3.62 15.14
N ILE A 82 -1.34 3.64 13.84
CA ILE A 82 -2.22 4.22 12.83
C ILE A 82 -2.84 3.06 12.05
N LEU A 83 -4.15 2.98 12.07
CA LEU A 83 -4.92 1.95 11.37
C LEU A 83 -5.63 2.55 10.16
N SER A 84 -5.34 1.99 9.00
CA SER A 84 -5.97 2.31 7.72
C SER A 84 -6.82 1.14 7.26
N THR A 85 -8.05 1.41 6.84
CA THR A 85 -8.86 0.47 6.06
C THR A 85 -9.56 1.18 4.91
N LYS A 86 -10.37 0.46 4.16
CA LYS A 86 -10.92 0.98 2.91
C LYS A 86 -12.44 0.81 2.84
N ILE A 87 -13.10 1.67 2.07
CA ILE A 87 -14.56 1.69 1.87
C ILE A 87 -14.91 1.52 0.40
N GLY A 88 -16.21 1.35 0.12
CA GLY A 88 -16.74 1.11 -1.22
C GLY A 88 -17.03 -0.36 -1.52
N ARG A 89 -16.75 -1.25 -0.56
CA ARG A 89 -17.07 -2.69 -0.63
C ARG A 89 -17.74 -3.15 0.65
N ILE A 90 -18.98 -3.60 0.53
CA ILE A 90 -19.78 -4.16 1.61
C ILE A 90 -19.76 -5.68 1.50
N LEU A 91 -19.56 -6.36 2.62
CA LEU A 91 -19.60 -7.82 2.69
C LEU A 91 -21.00 -8.27 3.07
N LYS A 92 -21.61 -9.14 2.25
CA LYS A 92 -22.91 -9.74 2.50
C LYS A 92 -22.78 -11.25 2.62
N PRO A 93 -23.49 -11.91 3.57
CA PRO A 93 -23.44 -13.36 3.71
C PRO A 93 -23.74 -14.08 2.39
N ALA A 94 -22.97 -15.11 2.07
CA ALA A 94 -23.10 -15.93 0.86
C ALA A 94 -23.43 -17.39 1.22
N PRO A 95 -24.66 -17.69 1.68
CA PRO A 95 -25.02 -19.02 2.22
C PRO A 95 -24.93 -20.16 1.19
N ASN A 96 -24.92 -19.84 -0.08
CA ASN A 96 -24.77 -20.80 -1.18
C ASN A 96 -23.35 -20.84 -1.78
N GLY A 97 -22.38 -20.34 -1.02
CA GLY A 97 -21.00 -20.16 -1.46
C GLY A 97 -20.74 -18.80 -2.11
N ARG A 98 -19.61 -18.21 -1.76
CA ARG A 98 -19.19 -16.88 -2.20
C ARG A 98 -18.70 -16.85 -3.64
N LYS A 99 -18.80 -15.70 -4.29
CA LYS A 99 -18.12 -15.46 -5.55
C LYS A 99 -16.61 -15.46 -5.33
N LYS A 100 -15.92 -16.36 -6.02
CA LYS A 100 -14.46 -16.47 -5.92
C LYS A 100 -13.78 -15.26 -6.55
N ILE A 101 -12.81 -14.69 -5.86
CA ILE A 101 -11.89 -13.69 -6.40
C ILE A 101 -10.60 -14.44 -6.72
N SER A 102 -10.18 -14.46 -7.97
CA SER A 102 -9.12 -15.34 -8.48
C SER A 102 -7.81 -15.29 -7.70
N ARG A 103 -7.45 -14.11 -7.16
CA ARG A 103 -6.23 -13.94 -6.38
C ARG A 103 -6.36 -14.32 -4.89
N PHE A 104 -7.58 -14.36 -4.34
CA PHE A 104 -7.81 -14.78 -2.96
C PHE A 104 -8.38 -16.20 -2.95
N VAL A 105 -7.52 -17.18 -2.70
CA VAL A 105 -7.89 -18.61 -2.71
C VAL A 105 -8.69 -19.00 -1.47
N GLY A 106 -8.45 -18.31 -0.35
CA GLY A 106 -9.19 -18.42 0.91
C GLY A 106 -10.10 -17.22 1.15
N GLY A 107 -10.39 -16.97 2.43
CA GLY A 107 -11.25 -15.88 2.89
C GLY A 107 -12.59 -16.33 3.41
N LEU A 108 -13.37 -15.37 3.97
CA LEU A 108 -14.66 -15.66 4.60
C LEU A 108 -15.78 -15.84 3.56
N GLU A 109 -16.87 -16.51 3.96
CA GLU A 109 -18.04 -16.82 3.11
C GLU A 109 -18.97 -15.61 2.96
N PHE A 110 -18.43 -14.54 2.35
CA PHE A 110 -19.16 -13.33 2.00
C PHE A 110 -19.00 -12.99 0.51
N ASP A 111 -20.07 -12.45 -0.08
CA ASP A 111 -20.02 -11.77 -1.36
C ASP A 111 -19.67 -10.29 -1.16
N ILE A 112 -18.95 -9.72 -2.13
CA ILE A 112 -18.63 -8.30 -2.17
C ILE A 112 -19.68 -7.57 -2.99
N VAL A 113 -20.30 -6.56 -2.40
CA VAL A 113 -21.16 -5.60 -3.06
C VAL A 113 -20.45 -4.26 -3.12
N HIS A 114 -20.32 -3.69 -4.32
CA HIS A 114 -19.75 -2.36 -4.49
C HIS A 114 -20.80 -1.30 -4.20
N ASP A 115 -20.49 -0.41 -3.27
CA ASP A 115 -21.33 0.72 -2.89
C ASP A 115 -20.43 1.87 -2.41
N TYR A 116 -20.27 2.88 -3.27
CA TYR A 116 -19.52 4.10 -2.98
C TYR A 116 -20.45 5.26 -2.59
N GLY A 117 -21.74 4.98 -2.43
CA GLY A 117 -22.70 5.93 -1.90
C GLY A 117 -22.45 6.25 -0.43
N TYR A 118 -23.04 7.34 0.05
CA TYR A 118 -22.86 7.81 1.43
C TYR A 118 -23.22 6.73 2.47
N ASP A 119 -24.43 6.15 2.37
CA ASP A 119 -24.91 5.15 3.33
C ASP A 119 -24.08 3.85 3.27
N GLY A 120 -23.67 3.43 2.07
CA GLY A 120 -22.79 2.28 1.87
C GLY A 120 -21.44 2.45 2.53
N VAL A 121 -20.89 3.67 2.51
CA VAL A 121 -19.63 4.01 3.18
C VAL A 121 -19.77 3.95 4.69
N MET A 122 -20.81 4.55 5.25
CA MET A 122 -21.08 4.51 6.69
C MET A 122 -21.23 3.06 7.18
N GLN A 123 -22.02 2.25 6.45
CA GLN A 123 -22.14 0.82 6.73
C GLN A 123 -20.82 0.06 6.65
N SER A 124 -19.99 0.36 5.61
CA SER A 124 -18.68 -0.27 5.44
C SER A 124 -17.74 0.07 6.59
N PHE A 125 -17.73 1.32 7.06
CA PHE A 125 -16.95 1.76 8.21
C PHE A 125 -17.34 1.03 9.48
N GLU A 126 -18.64 0.99 9.84
CA GLU A 126 -19.14 0.29 11.02
C GLU A 126 -18.81 -1.21 10.98
N ASN A 127 -19.01 -1.84 9.82
CA ASN A 127 -18.70 -3.25 9.63
C ASN A 127 -17.20 -3.54 9.77
N SER A 128 -16.33 -2.66 9.30
CA SER A 128 -14.88 -2.79 9.49
C SER A 128 -14.48 -2.64 10.96
N MET A 129 -15.08 -1.70 11.70
CA MET A 129 -14.87 -1.58 13.14
C MET A 129 -15.21 -2.88 13.88
N MET A 130 -16.33 -3.53 13.51
CA MET A 130 -16.75 -4.79 14.12
C MET A 130 -15.79 -5.94 13.77
N ARG A 131 -15.34 -6.08 12.51
CA ARG A 131 -14.40 -7.13 12.11
C ARG A 131 -13.02 -6.95 12.74
N LEU A 132 -12.54 -5.73 12.83
CA LEU A 132 -11.27 -5.39 13.48
C LEU A 132 -11.34 -5.59 15.00
N GLY A 133 -12.49 -5.30 15.63
CA GLY A 133 -12.66 -5.34 17.09
C GLY A 133 -11.66 -4.42 17.80
N LEU A 134 -11.37 -3.27 17.22
CA LEU A 134 -10.45 -2.24 17.72
C LEU A 134 -11.23 -0.94 17.98
N PRO A 135 -10.78 -0.07 18.89
CA PRO A 135 -11.54 1.12 19.29
C PRO A 135 -11.49 2.26 18.28
N LYS A 136 -10.69 2.15 17.21
CA LYS A 136 -10.49 3.21 16.23
C LYS A 136 -10.09 2.69 14.85
N ILE A 137 -10.41 3.48 13.85
CA ILE A 137 -9.79 3.51 12.53
C ILE A 137 -9.28 4.94 12.35
N ASP A 138 -8.01 5.13 12.00
CA ASP A 138 -7.41 6.46 11.87
C ASP A 138 -7.54 7.01 10.45
N ILE A 139 -7.45 6.15 9.43
CA ILE A 139 -7.47 6.52 8.00
C ILE A 139 -8.50 5.69 7.26
N LEU A 140 -9.38 6.34 6.50
CA LEU A 140 -10.29 5.68 5.56
C LEU A 140 -9.96 6.04 4.11
N LEU A 141 -9.84 5.02 3.27
CA LEU A 141 -9.52 5.17 1.86
C LEU A 141 -10.68 4.69 0.96
N ILE A 142 -11.06 5.48 -0.04
CA ILE A 142 -11.92 5.03 -1.14
C ILE A 142 -11.15 3.94 -1.91
N HIS A 143 -11.71 2.74 -2.06
CA HIS A 143 -10.97 1.59 -2.59
C HIS A 143 -11.28 1.33 -4.06
N ASP A 144 -10.31 1.62 -4.94
CA ASP A 144 -10.32 1.27 -6.38
C ASP A 144 -11.61 1.69 -7.10
N ALA A 145 -12.08 2.94 -6.95
CA ALA A 145 -13.20 3.46 -7.71
C ALA A 145 -12.71 3.99 -9.08
N ASP A 146 -12.22 3.09 -9.93
CA ASP A 146 -11.50 3.41 -11.15
C ASP A 146 -11.65 2.31 -12.23
N PRO A 147 -11.24 2.56 -13.50
CA PRO A 147 -11.29 1.57 -14.58
C PRO A 147 -10.37 0.36 -14.37
N TRP A 148 -9.30 0.47 -13.62
CA TRP A 148 -8.44 -0.68 -13.31
C TRP A 148 -9.23 -1.79 -12.60
N ALA A 149 -10.08 -1.42 -11.67
CA ALA A 149 -10.86 -2.36 -10.87
C ALA A 149 -12.22 -2.73 -11.49
N HIS A 150 -12.84 -1.79 -12.21
CA HIS A 150 -14.22 -1.93 -12.66
C HIS A 150 -14.38 -1.96 -14.20
N GLY A 151 -13.27 -1.84 -14.93
CA GLY A 151 -13.30 -1.74 -16.39
C GLY A 151 -13.67 -0.35 -16.91
N PRO A 152 -13.50 -0.13 -18.22
CA PRO A 152 -13.59 1.20 -18.85
C PRO A 152 -14.98 1.83 -18.79
N GLU A 153 -16.05 1.03 -18.73
CA GLU A 153 -17.44 1.53 -18.71
C GLU A 153 -17.94 1.84 -17.30
N GLU A 154 -17.67 0.96 -16.34
CA GLU A 154 -18.13 1.10 -14.95
C GLU A 154 -17.20 1.94 -14.10
N GLY A 155 -15.90 1.92 -14.33
CA GLY A 155 -14.92 2.68 -13.55
C GLY A 155 -15.23 4.16 -13.43
N PRO A 156 -15.54 4.87 -14.53
CA PRO A 156 -15.93 6.29 -14.47
C PRO A 156 -17.19 6.53 -13.64
N LYS A 157 -18.17 5.63 -13.68
CA LYS A 157 -19.41 5.73 -12.88
C LYS A 157 -19.10 5.53 -11.39
N ARG A 158 -18.26 4.54 -11.06
CA ARG A 158 -17.80 4.30 -9.68
C ARG A 158 -17.01 5.47 -9.12
N TYR A 159 -16.17 6.08 -9.96
CA TYR A 159 -15.49 7.31 -9.60
C TYR A 159 -16.48 8.43 -9.25
N GLN A 160 -17.47 8.66 -10.12
CA GLN A 160 -18.48 9.70 -9.88
C GLN A 160 -19.29 9.43 -8.60
N GLU A 161 -19.73 8.19 -8.39
CA GLU A 161 -20.39 7.75 -7.16
C GLU A 161 -19.52 8.01 -5.93
N ALA A 162 -18.22 7.67 -6.02
CA ALA A 162 -17.26 7.88 -4.94
C ALA A 162 -17.08 9.36 -4.59
N MET A 163 -16.99 10.25 -5.59
CA MET A 163 -16.81 11.68 -5.34
C MET A 163 -18.08 12.37 -4.82
N THR A 164 -19.27 11.87 -5.18
CA THR A 164 -20.54 12.46 -4.74
C THR A 164 -21.07 11.85 -3.44
N GLY A 165 -20.72 10.59 -3.14
CA GLY A 165 -21.18 9.84 -1.96
C GLY A 165 -20.07 9.61 -0.94
N ALA A 166 -19.07 8.78 -1.31
CA ALA A 166 -18.02 8.37 -0.40
C ALA A 166 -17.19 9.55 0.13
N TYR A 167 -16.79 10.47 -0.73
CA TYR A 167 -16.01 11.64 -0.32
C TYR A 167 -16.74 12.45 0.76
N ARG A 168 -18.04 12.70 0.59
CA ARG A 168 -18.87 13.41 1.59
C ARG A 168 -18.96 12.65 2.92
N ALA A 169 -19.13 11.34 2.89
CA ALA A 169 -19.16 10.51 4.11
C ALA A 169 -17.81 10.57 4.84
N LEU A 170 -16.71 10.50 4.11
CA LEU A 170 -15.36 10.62 4.69
C LEU A 170 -15.11 12.00 5.32
N GLU A 171 -15.52 13.09 4.64
CA GLU A 171 -15.42 14.43 5.19
C GLU A 171 -16.22 14.58 6.50
N GLN A 172 -17.42 14.01 6.55
CA GLN A 172 -18.23 14.02 7.77
C GLN A 172 -17.55 13.25 8.90
N LEU A 173 -17.12 12.00 8.68
CA LEU A 173 -16.43 11.18 9.68
C LEU A 173 -15.17 11.86 10.23
N LYS A 174 -14.44 12.57 9.35
CA LYS A 174 -13.28 13.36 9.75
C LYS A 174 -13.68 14.59 10.57
N SER A 175 -14.71 15.32 10.16
CA SER A 175 -15.18 16.52 10.87
C SER A 175 -15.72 16.20 12.26
N GLU A 176 -16.34 15.03 12.45
CA GLU A 176 -16.82 14.51 13.71
C GLU A 176 -15.70 13.95 14.61
N GLY A 177 -14.48 13.81 14.07
CA GLY A 177 -13.34 13.23 14.78
C GLY A 177 -13.38 11.69 14.88
N SER A 178 -14.28 11.01 14.17
CA SER A 178 -14.35 9.55 14.11
C SER A 178 -13.12 8.94 13.42
N ILE A 179 -12.55 9.67 12.46
CA ILE A 179 -11.29 9.34 11.77
C ILE A 179 -10.38 10.59 11.73
N LYS A 180 -9.09 10.38 11.45
CA LYS A 180 -8.09 11.47 11.42
C LYS A 180 -7.72 11.92 10.01
N ALA A 181 -7.83 11.04 9.03
CA ALA A 181 -7.47 11.35 7.65
C ALA A 181 -8.34 10.60 6.65
N ILE A 182 -8.55 11.24 5.50
CA ILE A 182 -9.31 10.70 4.38
C ILE A 182 -8.41 10.56 3.16
N GLY A 183 -8.70 9.56 2.34
CA GLY A 183 -7.92 9.33 1.14
C GLY A 183 -8.56 8.38 0.15
N PHE A 184 -7.75 7.90 -0.77
CA PHE A 184 -8.12 6.88 -1.76
C PHE A 184 -6.99 5.87 -1.93
N GLY A 185 -7.32 4.67 -2.42
CA GLY A 185 -6.35 3.63 -2.81
C GLY A 185 -6.64 3.17 -4.22
N THR A 186 -5.62 3.13 -5.09
CA THR A 186 -5.77 2.76 -6.49
C THR A 186 -4.49 2.16 -7.09
N ASN A 187 -4.64 1.37 -8.16
CA ASN A 187 -3.56 0.94 -9.06
C ASN A 187 -3.51 1.78 -10.35
N ASP A 188 -4.39 2.75 -10.52
CA ASP A 188 -4.52 3.56 -11.74
C ASP A 188 -3.92 4.95 -11.53
N PRO A 189 -2.75 5.28 -12.15
CA PRO A 189 -2.12 6.59 -11.95
C PRO A 189 -2.95 7.74 -12.55
N VAL A 190 -3.73 7.50 -13.61
CA VAL A 190 -4.59 8.52 -14.22
C VAL A 190 -5.71 8.91 -13.26
N TYR A 191 -6.34 7.91 -12.63
CA TYR A 191 -7.37 8.16 -11.62
C TYR A 191 -6.80 8.68 -10.31
N ALA A 192 -5.58 8.27 -9.93
CA ALA A 192 -4.89 8.88 -8.79
C ALA A 192 -4.73 10.39 -8.99
N ALA A 193 -4.24 10.83 -10.16
CA ALA A 193 -4.13 12.25 -10.49
C ALA A 193 -5.51 12.94 -10.52
N LYS A 194 -6.55 12.25 -11.02
CA LYS A 194 -7.91 12.78 -11.04
C LYS A 194 -8.49 12.97 -9.63
N PHE A 195 -8.34 12.02 -8.72
CA PHE A 195 -8.72 12.17 -7.31
C PHE A 195 -8.01 13.36 -6.67
N LEU A 196 -6.69 13.48 -6.90
CA LEU A 196 -5.90 14.59 -6.37
C LEU A 196 -6.36 15.97 -6.89
N ARG A 197 -6.86 16.07 -8.13
CA ARG A 197 -7.39 17.33 -8.65
C ARG A 197 -8.77 17.67 -8.09
N ASP A 198 -9.64 16.67 -7.98
CA ASP A 198 -11.07 16.87 -7.73
C ASP A 198 -11.43 16.88 -6.23
N GLY A 199 -10.52 16.41 -5.32
CA GLY A 199 -10.77 16.37 -3.87
C GLY A 199 -9.62 16.93 -3.04
N ASP A 200 -9.94 17.29 -1.79
CA ASP A 200 -8.97 17.74 -0.78
C ASP A 200 -8.62 16.57 0.17
N PHE A 201 -7.96 15.56 -0.37
CA PHE A 201 -7.54 14.39 0.38
C PHE A 201 -6.30 14.68 1.24
N ASP A 202 -6.15 13.92 2.33
CA ASP A 202 -5.00 13.99 3.24
C ASP A 202 -3.86 13.07 2.80
N CYS A 203 -4.22 11.91 2.28
CA CYS A 203 -3.26 10.89 1.83
C CYS A 203 -3.87 10.00 0.74
N PHE A 204 -3.04 9.18 0.13
CA PHE A 204 -3.50 8.10 -0.74
C PHE A 204 -2.54 6.90 -0.72
N LEU A 205 -3.06 5.74 -1.10
CA LEU A 205 -2.29 4.53 -1.32
C LEU A 205 -2.22 4.26 -2.82
N LEU A 206 -1.00 4.30 -3.37
CA LEU A 206 -0.73 3.97 -4.77
C LEU A 206 -0.05 2.62 -4.87
N ALA A 207 -0.69 1.66 -5.54
CA ALA A 207 -0.18 0.30 -5.60
C ALA A 207 0.50 -0.03 -6.93
N GLY A 208 1.81 -0.38 -6.87
CA GLY A 208 2.59 -0.89 -7.99
C GLY A 208 2.88 0.11 -9.11
N ARG A 209 2.70 1.42 -8.89
CA ARG A 209 2.92 2.47 -9.91
C ARG A 209 4.09 3.41 -9.59
N TYR A 210 4.77 3.17 -8.51
CA TYR A 210 6.09 3.69 -8.20
C TYR A 210 6.88 2.61 -7.47
N SER A 211 7.67 1.86 -8.22
CA SER A 211 8.48 0.74 -7.75
C SER A 211 9.81 0.71 -8.50
N LEU A 212 10.73 -0.14 -8.08
CA LEU A 212 12.00 -0.34 -8.80
C LEU A 212 11.80 -0.77 -10.26
N LEU A 213 10.68 -1.45 -10.55
CA LEU A 213 10.33 -1.95 -11.89
C LEU A 213 9.59 -0.90 -12.74
N GLU A 214 8.75 -0.08 -12.13
CA GLU A 214 7.85 0.86 -12.83
C GLU A 214 7.75 2.20 -12.09
N GLN A 215 7.82 3.32 -12.83
CA GLN A 215 7.75 4.66 -12.25
C GLN A 215 6.75 5.61 -12.96
N PRO A 216 5.57 5.17 -13.46
CA PRO A 216 4.65 6.08 -14.16
C PRO A 216 4.08 7.19 -13.25
N ALA A 217 4.15 7.04 -11.94
CA ALA A 217 3.70 8.07 -11.01
C ALA A 217 4.62 9.31 -10.95
N LEU A 218 5.85 9.23 -11.49
CA LEU A 218 6.80 10.36 -11.53
C LEU A 218 6.29 11.51 -12.38
N ASP A 219 5.55 11.21 -13.45
CA ASP A 219 5.20 12.23 -14.44
C ASP A 219 4.16 13.23 -13.92
N GLU A 220 3.19 12.77 -13.16
CA GLU A 220 2.09 13.61 -12.71
C GLU A 220 1.68 13.39 -11.25
N VAL A 221 1.52 12.15 -10.82
CA VAL A 221 0.90 11.83 -9.51
C VAL A 221 1.73 12.35 -8.35
N LEU A 222 3.04 12.08 -8.33
CA LEU A 222 3.92 12.49 -7.24
C LEU A 222 4.16 14.00 -7.21
N PRO A 223 4.39 14.69 -8.35
CA PRO A 223 4.41 16.16 -8.40
C PRO A 223 3.11 16.81 -7.88
N LEU A 224 1.95 16.29 -8.30
CA LEU A 224 0.66 16.81 -7.86
C LEU A 224 0.43 16.57 -6.36
N ALA A 225 0.81 15.39 -5.84
CA ALA A 225 0.77 15.11 -4.41
C ALA A 225 1.66 16.06 -3.61
N ALA A 226 2.86 16.34 -4.12
CA ALA A 226 3.80 17.29 -3.50
C ALA A 226 3.22 18.71 -3.46
N SER A 227 2.66 19.21 -4.57
CA SER A 227 2.09 20.55 -4.65
C SER A 227 0.91 20.79 -3.68
N LYS A 228 0.14 19.71 -3.40
CA LYS A 228 -1.01 19.74 -2.47
C LYS A 228 -0.65 19.26 -1.06
N ASN A 229 0.59 18.88 -0.82
CA ASN A 229 1.06 18.30 0.46
C ASN A 229 0.19 17.10 0.91
N VAL A 230 -0.14 16.20 -0.03
CA VAL A 230 -0.90 14.97 0.21
C VAL A 230 0.07 13.83 0.51
N GLY A 231 -0.14 13.10 1.60
CA GLY A 231 0.73 12.00 2.01
C GLY A 231 0.65 10.79 1.06
N VAL A 232 1.79 10.22 0.70
CA VAL A 232 1.86 9.05 -0.19
C VAL A 232 2.22 7.79 0.58
N ILE A 233 1.37 6.79 0.52
CA ILE A 233 1.62 5.43 0.98
C ILE A 233 1.77 4.56 -0.28
N LEU A 234 2.90 3.87 -0.43
CA LEU A 234 3.09 2.97 -1.56
C LEU A 234 2.73 1.54 -1.18
N GLY A 235 1.78 0.96 -1.91
CA GLY A 235 1.49 -0.47 -1.91
C GLY A 235 2.11 -1.16 -3.11
N GLY A 236 2.09 -2.51 -3.12
CA GLY A 236 2.58 -3.28 -4.27
C GLY A 236 4.03 -3.01 -4.65
N VAL A 237 4.87 -2.64 -3.69
CA VAL A 237 6.29 -2.30 -3.85
C VAL A 237 7.08 -3.42 -4.53
N PHE A 238 6.66 -4.66 -4.32
CA PHE A 238 7.27 -5.85 -4.93
C PHE A 238 6.58 -6.31 -6.22
N ASN A 239 5.69 -5.51 -6.82
CA ASN A 239 4.98 -5.83 -8.08
C ASN A 239 4.45 -7.26 -8.12
N SER A 240 3.49 -7.57 -7.22
CA SER A 240 2.88 -8.91 -7.05
C SER A 240 3.87 -9.99 -6.58
N GLY A 241 5.02 -9.61 -6.01
CA GLY A 241 6.02 -10.50 -5.43
C GLY A 241 7.27 -10.69 -6.29
N ILE A 242 7.27 -10.34 -7.58
CA ILE A 242 8.43 -10.57 -8.46
C ILE A 242 9.70 -9.87 -7.99
N LEU A 243 9.60 -8.69 -7.37
CA LEU A 243 10.76 -7.99 -6.79
C LEU A 243 11.15 -8.50 -5.39
N ALA A 244 10.36 -9.40 -4.79
CA ALA A 244 10.70 -10.08 -3.54
C ALA A 244 11.43 -11.40 -3.80
N THR A 245 11.03 -12.12 -4.85
CA THR A 245 11.49 -13.50 -5.11
C THR A 245 12.40 -13.65 -6.33
N GLY A 246 12.48 -12.62 -7.18
CA GLY A 246 13.19 -12.67 -8.45
C GLY A 246 12.35 -13.18 -9.62
N ALA A 247 12.96 -13.23 -10.83
CA ALA A 247 12.33 -13.68 -12.05
C ALA A 247 12.49 -15.19 -12.23
N PHE A 248 11.46 -15.96 -11.92
CA PHE A 248 11.38 -17.40 -12.17
C PHE A 248 10.06 -17.78 -12.86
N ASN A 249 9.95 -19.06 -13.29
CA ASN A 249 8.70 -19.54 -13.86
C ASN A 249 7.55 -19.39 -12.86
N ASN A 250 6.44 -18.77 -13.32
CA ASN A 250 5.25 -18.44 -12.52
C ASN A 250 5.36 -17.20 -11.61
N SER A 251 6.42 -16.40 -11.66
CA SER A 251 6.45 -15.09 -11.02
C SER A 251 5.24 -14.26 -11.46
N LYS A 252 4.65 -13.50 -10.51
CA LYS A 252 3.46 -12.71 -10.77
C LYS A 252 3.80 -11.25 -11.01
N TYR A 253 3.07 -10.65 -11.96
CA TYR A 253 3.08 -9.23 -12.23
C TYR A 253 1.64 -8.78 -12.51
N ASN A 254 1.20 -7.69 -11.89
CA ASN A 254 -0.19 -7.24 -11.95
C ASN A 254 -1.21 -8.37 -11.65
N TYR A 255 -0.88 -9.23 -10.66
CA TYR A 255 -1.67 -10.39 -10.18
C TYR A 255 -1.83 -11.54 -11.19
N THR A 256 -1.16 -11.49 -12.34
CA THR A 256 -1.15 -12.52 -13.38
C THR A 256 0.27 -13.05 -13.59
N PRO A 257 0.48 -14.16 -14.33
CA PRO A 257 1.83 -14.57 -14.72
C PRO A 257 2.57 -13.43 -15.41
N ALA A 258 3.82 -13.20 -15.02
CA ALA A 258 4.64 -12.13 -15.59
C ALA A 258 4.97 -12.42 -17.07
N PRO A 259 4.81 -11.47 -18.00
CA PRO A 259 5.25 -11.62 -19.39
C PRO A 259 6.78 -11.58 -19.48
N GLU A 260 7.35 -12.17 -20.56
CA GLU A 260 8.80 -12.37 -20.69
C GLU A 260 9.61 -11.07 -20.61
N ASN A 261 9.14 -9.99 -21.24
CA ASN A 261 9.81 -8.69 -21.16
C ASN A 261 9.96 -8.15 -19.73
N ILE A 262 9.01 -8.46 -18.83
CA ILE A 262 9.08 -8.12 -17.41
C ILE A 262 10.08 -9.03 -16.70
N LEU A 263 10.05 -10.34 -17.01
CA LEU A 263 11.02 -11.29 -16.44
C LEU A 263 12.46 -10.91 -16.83
N GLU A 264 12.70 -10.56 -18.08
CA GLU A 264 14.00 -10.10 -18.56
C GLU A 264 14.47 -8.86 -17.80
N LYS A 265 13.63 -7.83 -17.71
CA LYS A 265 13.94 -6.61 -16.95
C LYS A 265 14.28 -6.89 -15.49
N VAL A 266 13.53 -7.79 -14.85
CA VAL A 266 13.80 -8.16 -13.45
C VAL A 266 15.12 -8.91 -13.32
N ARG A 267 15.47 -9.83 -14.24
CA ARG A 267 16.77 -10.52 -14.26
C ARG A 267 17.94 -9.53 -14.38
N GLU A 268 17.81 -8.52 -15.24
CA GLU A 268 18.84 -7.49 -15.38
C GLU A 268 18.99 -6.65 -14.11
N ILE A 269 17.89 -6.24 -13.47
CA ILE A 269 17.92 -5.55 -12.18
C ILE A 269 18.58 -6.43 -11.11
N GLU A 270 18.20 -7.72 -11.05
CA GLU A 270 18.72 -8.68 -10.09
C GLU A 270 20.23 -8.90 -10.26
N ALA A 271 20.71 -8.99 -11.50
CA ALA A 271 22.14 -9.12 -11.79
C ALA A 271 22.96 -7.93 -11.26
N ILE A 272 22.45 -6.70 -11.41
CA ILE A 272 23.08 -5.51 -10.82
C ILE A 272 23.04 -5.61 -9.29
N CYS A 273 21.91 -5.92 -8.68
CA CYS A 273 21.81 -6.08 -7.22
C CYS A 273 22.82 -7.12 -6.69
N GLN A 274 22.95 -8.26 -7.37
CA GLN A 274 23.89 -9.34 -7.02
C GLN A 274 25.35 -8.91 -7.11
N SER A 275 25.74 -8.10 -8.11
CA SER A 275 27.10 -7.57 -8.23
C SER A 275 27.54 -6.73 -7.03
N TYR A 276 26.58 -6.15 -6.32
CA TYR A 276 26.79 -5.40 -5.07
C TYR A 276 26.55 -6.26 -3.81
N SER A 277 26.17 -7.53 -3.96
CA SER A 277 25.77 -8.42 -2.84
C SER A 277 24.60 -7.86 -2.01
N ILE A 278 23.67 -7.15 -2.63
CA ILE A 278 22.50 -6.56 -1.98
C ILE A 278 21.24 -7.28 -2.49
N PRO A 279 20.37 -7.78 -1.58
CA PRO A 279 19.14 -8.47 -1.99
C PRO A 279 18.19 -7.57 -2.79
N LEU A 280 17.61 -8.07 -3.87
CA LEU A 280 16.65 -7.38 -4.72
C LEU A 280 15.50 -6.71 -3.93
N PRO A 281 14.83 -7.37 -2.95
CA PRO A 281 13.77 -6.72 -2.17
C PRO A 281 14.26 -5.53 -1.34
N THR A 282 15.50 -5.57 -0.88
CA THR A 282 16.13 -4.44 -0.17
C THR A 282 16.25 -3.21 -1.08
N VAL A 283 16.76 -3.41 -2.30
CA VAL A 283 16.88 -2.33 -3.30
C VAL A 283 15.50 -1.81 -3.69
N ALA A 284 14.51 -2.71 -3.89
CA ALA A 284 13.15 -2.31 -4.24
C ALA A 284 12.48 -1.44 -3.16
N MET A 285 12.60 -1.79 -1.90
CA MET A 285 12.05 -0.99 -0.79
C MET A 285 12.74 0.37 -0.68
N GLN A 286 14.06 0.39 -0.68
CA GLN A 286 14.82 1.62 -0.48
C GLN A 286 14.68 2.58 -1.65
N PHE A 287 14.57 2.08 -2.89
CA PHE A 287 14.22 2.91 -4.04
C PHE A 287 12.93 3.71 -3.79
N CYS A 288 11.87 3.03 -3.37
CA CYS A 288 10.59 3.67 -3.09
C CYS A 288 10.69 4.73 -1.99
N LEU A 289 11.45 4.45 -0.92
CA LEU A 289 11.69 5.38 0.19
C LEU A 289 12.61 6.55 -0.17
N GLY A 290 13.37 6.43 -1.27
CA GLY A 290 14.21 7.49 -1.79
C GLY A 290 13.43 8.69 -2.33
N HIS A 291 12.14 8.54 -2.65
CA HIS A 291 11.32 9.66 -3.09
C HIS A 291 10.82 10.48 -1.88
N PRO A 292 11.07 11.82 -1.83
CA PRO A 292 10.77 12.65 -0.67
C PRO A 292 9.27 12.70 -0.32
N GLN A 293 8.39 12.54 -1.31
CA GLN A 293 6.94 12.57 -1.10
C GLN A 293 6.39 11.28 -0.50
N VAL A 294 7.16 10.18 -0.48
CA VAL A 294 6.72 8.91 0.08
C VAL A 294 6.82 8.92 1.60
N SER A 295 5.68 8.82 2.27
CA SER A 295 5.60 8.80 3.73
C SER A 295 5.84 7.38 4.29
N SER A 296 5.31 6.36 3.62
CA SER A 296 5.39 4.97 4.10
C SER A 296 5.22 3.96 2.97
N LEU A 297 5.71 2.74 3.19
CA LEU A 297 5.44 1.57 2.35
C LEU A 297 4.45 0.65 3.08
N ALA A 298 3.31 0.33 2.48
CA ALA A 298 2.43 -0.73 2.97
C ALA A 298 2.92 -2.09 2.45
N LEU A 299 3.89 -2.68 3.15
CA LEU A 299 4.51 -3.94 2.75
C LEU A 299 3.73 -5.14 3.25
N GLY A 300 3.44 -6.07 2.35
CA GLY A 300 2.91 -7.38 2.70
C GLY A 300 3.97 -8.29 3.32
N ALA A 301 3.54 -9.12 4.25
CA ALA A 301 4.31 -10.24 4.78
C ALA A 301 3.37 -11.35 5.22
N VAL A 302 3.77 -12.61 5.01
CA VAL A 302 3.00 -13.81 5.39
C VAL A 302 3.63 -14.55 6.57
N SER A 303 4.77 -14.09 7.08
CA SER A 303 5.46 -14.67 8.22
C SER A 303 6.20 -13.64 9.07
N PRO A 304 6.42 -13.92 10.38
CA PRO A 304 7.26 -13.09 11.24
C PRO A 304 8.68 -12.89 10.70
N ASN A 305 9.20 -13.89 9.97
CA ASN A 305 10.54 -13.81 9.39
C ASN A 305 10.61 -12.77 8.26
N GLU A 306 9.60 -12.72 7.38
CA GLU A 306 9.54 -11.70 6.33
C GLU A 306 9.48 -10.29 6.89
N VAL A 307 8.74 -10.07 7.99
CA VAL A 307 8.72 -8.77 8.69
C VAL A 307 10.13 -8.39 9.15
N LYS A 308 10.87 -9.32 9.76
CA LYS A 308 12.25 -9.09 10.21
C LYS A 308 13.19 -8.78 9.05
N LEU A 309 13.07 -9.50 7.94
CA LEU A 309 13.86 -9.27 6.73
C LEU A 309 13.57 -7.90 6.10
N ASN A 310 12.30 -7.51 6.03
CA ASN A 310 11.91 -6.19 5.53
C ASN A 310 12.51 -5.06 6.39
N ILE A 311 12.45 -5.18 7.72
CA ILE A 311 13.03 -4.20 8.65
C ILE A 311 14.56 -4.16 8.52
N ALA A 312 15.22 -5.30 8.36
CA ALA A 312 16.67 -5.36 8.13
C ALA A 312 17.04 -4.71 6.80
N GLY A 313 16.26 -4.97 5.74
CA GLY A 313 16.48 -4.42 4.40
C GLY A 313 16.45 -2.89 4.37
N VAL A 314 15.51 -2.26 5.09
CA VAL A 314 15.43 -0.78 5.15
C VAL A 314 16.65 -0.16 5.83
N LYS A 315 17.35 -0.90 6.69
CA LYS A 315 18.55 -0.43 7.42
C LYS A 315 19.86 -0.73 6.67
N THR A 316 19.81 -1.48 5.59
CA THR A 316 20.99 -1.84 4.79
C THR A 316 21.51 -0.61 4.06
N THR A 317 22.81 -0.36 4.11
CA THR A 317 23.43 0.72 3.33
C THR A 317 23.57 0.27 1.87
N ILE A 318 23.03 1.04 0.94
CA ILE A 318 23.16 0.83 -0.50
C ILE A 318 24.10 1.90 -1.08
N PRO A 319 25.18 1.53 -1.78
CA PRO A 319 26.10 2.50 -2.37
C PRO A 319 25.45 3.23 -3.55
N ASP A 320 25.82 4.51 -3.74
CA ASP A 320 25.31 5.36 -4.83
C ASP A 320 25.59 4.79 -6.22
N SER A 321 26.68 4.03 -6.37
CA SER A 321 27.05 3.38 -7.63
C SER A 321 25.99 2.38 -8.10
N LEU A 322 25.32 1.66 -7.19
CA LEU A 322 24.23 0.74 -7.57
C LEU A 322 23.10 1.49 -8.29
N TRP A 323 22.70 2.64 -7.77
CA TRP A 323 21.64 3.47 -8.37
C TRP A 323 22.09 4.04 -9.73
N SER A 324 23.36 4.43 -9.83
CA SER A 324 23.97 4.93 -11.07
C SER A 324 24.00 3.86 -12.15
N ASP A 325 24.33 2.62 -11.79
CA ASP A 325 24.36 1.48 -12.72
C ASP A 325 22.96 1.13 -13.22
N LEU A 326 21.95 1.09 -12.34
CA LEU A 326 20.55 0.89 -12.74
C LEU A 326 20.06 1.97 -13.70
N LYS A 327 20.42 3.25 -13.47
CA LYS A 327 20.06 4.36 -14.35
C LYS A 327 20.81 4.30 -15.70
N THR A 328 22.08 3.92 -15.69
CA THR A 328 22.91 3.79 -16.89
C THR A 328 22.44 2.64 -17.76
N ALA A 329 22.04 1.53 -17.17
CA ALA A 329 21.44 0.39 -17.86
C ALA A 329 20.02 0.69 -18.41
N GLY A 330 19.43 1.84 -18.10
CA GLY A 330 18.06 2.18 -18.53
C GLY A 330 16.96 1.41 -17.79
N LEU A 331 17.31 0.72 -16.70
CA LEU A 331 16.38 -0.05 -15.88
C LEU A 331 15.60 0.83 -14.89
N LEU A 332 16.14 2.00 -14.59
CA LEU A 332 15.55 3.00 -13.71
C LEU A 332 15.47 4.36 -14.41
N ASN A 333 14.36 5.07 -14.22
CA ASN A 333 14.19 6.41 -14.76
C ASN A 333 15.30 7.34 -14.23
N LYS A 334 15.96 8.07 -15.13
CA LYS A 334 17.07 8.95 -14.78
C LYS A 334 16.71 10.05 -13.79
N SER A 335 15.46 10.56 -13.85
CA SER A 335 14.94 11.60 -12.96
C SER A 335 14.46 11.06 -11.60
N ALA A 336 14.33 9.73 -11.46
CA ALA A 336 13.83 9.15 -10.21
C ALA A 336 14.79 9.45 -9.04
N PRO A 337 14.30 10.04 -7.92
CA PRO A 337 15.09 10.21 -6.72
C PRO A 337 15.57 8.86 -6.16
N THR A 338 16.76 8.86 -5.57
CA THR A 338 17.37 7.69 -4.93
C THR A 338 17.81 8.03 -3.51
N PRO A 339 17.87 7.06 -2.57
CA PRO A 339 18.05 7.30 -1.13
C PRO A 339 19.29 8.11 -0.76
N ASN A 340 20.37 7.96 -1.52
CA ASN A 340 21.68 8.54 -1.18
C ASN A 340 21.95 9.90 -1.86
N VAL A 341 21.02 10.42 -2.63
CA VAL A 341 21.06 11.82 -3.03
C VAL A 341 20.86 12.64 -1.76
N LYS A 342 21.94 13.19 -1.17
CA LYS A 342 21.82 14.27 -0.20
C LYS A 342 21.07 15.41 -0.92
N THR A 343 19.75 15.38 -0.87
CA THR A 343 18.97 16.58 -1.12
C THR A 343 19.39 17.53 -0.02
N ASP A 344 20.17 18.54 -0.42
CA ASP A 344 20.46 19.67 0.46
C ASP A 344 19.10 20.11 1.01
N THR A 345 18.87 19.95 2.31
CA THR A 345 17.59 20.31 2.96
C THR A 345 17.27 21.79 2.85
N THR A 346 18.18 22.56 2.20
CA THR A 346 18.01 23.95 1.79
C THR A 346 17.57 24.11 0.34
N SER A 347 17.54 23.04 -0.48
CA SER A 347 17.01 23.13 -1.84
C SER A 347 15.48 23.10 -1.77
N LYS A 348 14.88 24.16 -2.26
CA LYS A 348 13.46 24.31 -2.53
C LYS A 348 12.91 23.02 -3.14
N ASN A 349 11.76 22.56 -2.64
CA ASN A 349 10.97 21.49 -3.22
C ASN A 349 11.09 21.58 -4.76
N PRO A 350 11.64 20.56 -5.47
CA PRO A 350 11.83 20.64 -6.92
C PRO A 350 10.51 20.82 -7.70
N TYR A 351 9.37 20.74 -7.02
CA TYR A 351 8.02 20.93 -7.54
C TYR A 351 7.35 22.23 -7.03
N ALA A 352 8.10 23.12 -6.35
CA ALA A 352 7.59 24.40 -5.86
C ALA A 352 7.98 25.55 -6.83
N GLU A 353 7.45 25.54 -8.04
CA GLU A 353 7.27 26.72 -8.91
C GLU A 353 5.79 26.85 -9.27
#